data_db975dfe093b2f159392220922dd405d
#
_entry.id   db975dfe093b2f159392220922dd405d
#
_cell.length_a   1.000
_cell.length_b   1.000
_cell.length_c   1.000
_cell.angle_alpha   90.00
_cell.angle_beta   90.00
_cell.angle_gamma   90.00
#
_symmetry.space_group_name_H-M   'P 1'
#
loop_
_entity.id
_entity.type
_entity.pdbx_description
1 polymer ?
#
loop_
_entity_poly.entity_id
_entity_poly.type
_entity_poly.pdbx_seq_one_letter_code
_entity_poly.pdbx_strand_id
1 'polypeptide(L)'
;MVTFSYLNLSEDHYPALQNNTNAMDFIFCRNVLMYFAPGQISLAVERFHRSLLDGGCLIVSPVETALLTHSPFVTVHSHDSTFYKKDVHKTKAVQKAAKHVEKESIPCPSIPPETAKRRRPEKPSRPARLAELKKPEEAERTPYEEAAALYRKGLYPEAEDRLRKLISNGGRNQESCVLFARVLANQGKLDEARGFCEEAVLADKCNAHLHYLLATILEEQKEGDGARASLKKALYLDRNFVLAHFALANLSLRSRKMADARKHFSNVTEILSGYKPGDIIPESDGITAGRLSEIIGTFRMREMS
;
A
#
# COMPACT_ATOMS: atom_id res chain seq x y z
N MET A 1 -17.28 -6.40 18.29
CA MET A 1 -16.42 -5.21 18.47
C MET A 1 -15.20 -5.39 17.58
N VAL A 2 -14.82 -4.39 16.79
CA VAL A 2 -13.62 -4.43 15.94
C VAL A 2 -12.55 -3.57 16.58
N THR A 3 -11.34 -4.10 16.70
CA THR A 3 -10.18 -3.38 17.25
C THR A 3 -9.16 -3.15 16.16
N PHE A 4 -8.68 -1.94 16.00
CA PHE A 4 -7.63 -1.59 15.05
C PHE A 4 -6.31 -1.42 15.80
N SER A 5 -5.24 -2.03 15.28
CA SER A 5 -3.90 -1.89 15.82
C SER A 5 -2.88 -1.83 14.68
N TYR A 6 -1.77 -1.14 14.92
CA TYR A 6 -0.67 -1.11 13.98
C TYR A 6 0.09 -2.44 14.01
N LEU A 7 0.37 -3.01 12.84
CA LEU A 7 1.20 -4.19 12.67
C LEU A 7 2.04 -4.06 11.41
N ASN A 8 3.36 -4.04 11.56
CA ASN A 8 4.27 -4.08 10.41
C ASN A 8 4.52 -5.54 10.00
N LEU A 9 4.03 -5.93 8.83
CA LEU A 9 4.14 -7.31 8.33
C LEU A 9 5.57 -7.71 7.94
N SER A 10 6.48 -6.76 7.75
CA SER A 10 7.89 -7.04 7.44
C SER A 10 8.74 -7.31 8.69
N GLU A 11 8.24 -6.97 9.88
CA GLU A 11 8.93 -7.15 11.15
C GLU A 11 8.55 -8.45 11.86
N ASP A 12 9.41 -8.96 12.75
CA ASP A 12 9.18 -10.21 13.47
C ASP A 12 8.43 -9.99 14.80
N HIS A 13 7.34 -9.21 14.74
CA HIS A 13 6.50 -8.91 15.90
C HIS A 13 5.20 -9.73 15.95
N TYR A 14 5.02 -10.67 15.03
CA TYR A 14 3.86 -11.57 15.00
C TYR A 14 4.26 -12.98 14.50
N PRO A 15 3.58 -14.06 14.94
CA PRO A 15 2.45 -14.07 15.89
C PRO A 15 2.87 -13.77 17.34
N ALA A 16 2.07 -12.98 18.05
CA ALA A 16 2.31 -12.67 19.46
C ALA A 16 1.00 -12.60 20.24
N LEU A 17 1.03 -13.03 21.52
CA LEU A 17 -0.11 -12.94 22.43
C LEU A 17 -0.46 -11.48 22.76
N GLN A 18 0.57 -10.64 22.84
CA GLN A 18 0.44 -9.23 23.27
C GLN A 18 -0.34 -8.37 22.28
N ASN A 19 -0.31 -8.72 20.99
CA ASN A 19 -1.01 -7.99 19.93
C ASN A 19 -2.17 -8.80 19.32
N ASN A 20 -2.57 -9.92 19.96
CA ASN A 20 -3.66 -10.79 19.52
C ASN A 20 -3.53 -11.29 18.08
N THR A 21 -2.30 -11.51 17.60
CA THR A 21 -2.04 -12.02 16.25
C THR A 21 -1.77 -13.52 16.21
N ASN A 22 -1.98 -14.22 17.30
CA ASN A 22 -1.86 -15.68 17.39
C ASN A 22 -3.25 -16.34 17.47
N ALA A 23 -3.32 -17.62 17.13
CA ALA A 23 -4.53 -18.44 17.21
C ALA A 23 -5.74 -17.84 16.45
N MET A 24 -5.50 -17.36 15.24
CA MET A 24 -6.54 -16.80 14.38
C MET A 24 -7.24 -17.88 13.57
N ASP A 25 -8.57 -17.76 13.39
CA ASP A 25 -9.35 -18.62 12.51
C ASP A 25 -9.23 -18.17 11.05
N PHE A 26 -9.18 -16.85 10.81
CA PHE A 26 -9.09 -16.25 9.49
C PHE A 26 -8.11 -15.10 9.45
N ILE A 27 -7.31 -15.05 8.38
CA ILE A 27 -6.48 -13.89 8.03
C ILE A 27 -6.89 -13.41 6.64
N PHE A 28 -7.26 -12.14 6.53
CA PHE A 28 -7.53 -11.47 5.27
C PHE A 28 -6.34 -10.57 4.92
N CYS A 29 -5.51 -11.00 3.97
CA CYS A 29 -4.38 -10.23 3.46
C CYS A 29 -4.56 -10.03 1.96
N ARG A 30 -5.20 -8.94 1.56
CA ARG A 30 -5.53 -8.68 0.16
C ARG A 30 -4.85 -7.42 -0.33
N ASN A 31 -4.16 -7.54 -1.46
CA ASN A 31 -3.43 -6.45 -2.12
C ASN A 31 -2.32 -5.84 -1.23
N VAL A 32 -1.63 -6.67 -0.47
CA VAL A 32 -0.53 -6.26 0.42
C VAL A 32 0.77 -6.95 0.02
N LEU A 33 0.75 -8.27 -0.16
CA LEU A 33 1.95 -9.06 -0.45
C LEU A 33 2.60 -8.69 -1.79
N MET A 34 1.83 -8.21 -2.74
CA MET A 34 2.31 -7.77 -4.05
C MET A 34 3.30 -6.60 -3.99
N TYR A 35 3.36 -5.87 -2.87
CA TYR A 35 4.30 -4.75 -2.66
C TYR A 35 5.59 -5.17 -1.96
N PHE A 36 5.70 -6.43 -1.55
CA PHE A 36 6.84 -6.94 -0.80
C PHE A 36 7.87 -7.57 -1.73
N ALA A 37 9.16 -7.48 -1.34
CA ALA A 37 10.20 -8.24 -2.02
C ALA A 37 9.99 -9.76 -1.81
N PRO A 38 10.41 -10.63 -2.76
CA PRO A 38 10.16 -12.08 -2.70
C PRO A 38 10.55 -12.75 -1.38
N GLY A 39 11.67 -12.34 -0.78
CA GLY A 39 12.11 -12.86 0.52
C GLY A 39 11.20 -12.44 1.68
N GLN A 40 10.66 -11.23 1.64
CA GLN A 40 9.72 -10.72 2.63
C GLN A 40 8.34 -11.39 2.51
N ILE A 41 7.91 -11.70 1.27
CA ILE A 41 6.67 -12.47 1.04
C ILE A 41 6.74 -13.83 1.72
N SER A 42 7.83 -14.56 1.53
CA SER A 42 8.01 -15.88 2.13
C SER A 42 7.96 -15.82 3.66
N LEU A 43 8.63 -14.83 4.27
CA LEU A 43 8.61 -14.62 5.72
C LEU A 43 7.22 -14.25 6.24
N ALA A 44 6.52 -13.35 5.56
CA ALA A 44 5.17 -12.95 5.95
C ALA A 44 4.18 -14.12 5.86
N VAL A 45 4.26 -14.92 4.78
CA VAL A 45 3.42 -16.12 4.58
C VAL A 45 3.68 -17.17 5.64
N GLU A 46 4.95 -17.39 6.02
CA GLU A 46 5.31 -18.31 7.11
C GLU A 46 4.76 -17.82 8.47
N ARG A 47 4.84 -16.53 8.73
CA ARG A 47 4.27 -15.92 9.94
C ARG A 47 2.75 -16.02 9.97
N PHE A 48 2.06 -15.80 8.86
CA PHE A 48 0.61 -16.04 8.76
C PHE A 48 0.26 -17.50 9.06
N HIS A 49 1.05 -18.43 8.54
CA HIS A 49 0.84 -19.85 8.84
C HIS A 49 1.00 -20.14 10.34
N ARG A 50 1.98 -19.53 11.01
CA ARG A 50 2.14 -19.67 12.47
C ARG A 50 1.01 -18.98 13.25
N SER A 51 0.49 -17.86 12.76
CA SER A 51 -0.60 -17.10 13.40
C SER A 51 -1.95 -17.81 13.35
N LEU A 52 -2.19 -18.66 12.36
CA LEU A 52 -3.46 -19.37 12.20
C LEU A 52 -3.54 -20.60 13.10
N LEU A 53 -4.75 -20.92 13.58
CA LEU A 53 -5.10 -22.20 14.15
C LEU A 53 -5.04 -23.30 13.07
N ASP A 54 -4.95 -24.55 13.53
CA ASP A 54 -5.09 -25.71 12.63
C ASP A 54 -6.49 -25.72 12.02
N GLY A 55 -6.55 -25.79 10.70
CA GLY A 55 -7.79 -25.63 9.96
C GLY A 55 -8.16 -24.17 9.63
N GLY A 56 -7.43 -23.20 10.17
CA GLY A 56 -7.61 -21.78 9.87
C GLY A 56 -7.27 -21.43 8.43
N CYS A 57 -7.81 -20.32 7.94
CA CYS A 57 -7.77 -19.94 6.54
C CYS A 57 -7.10 -18.58 6.31
N LEU A 58 -6.21 -18.53 5.32
CA LEU A 58 -5.67 -17.30 4.75
C LEU A 58 -6.39 -16.99 3.44
N ILE A 59 -6.89 -15.76 3.31
CA ILE A 59 -7.57 -15.26 2.13
C ILE A 59 -6.72 -14.11 1.55
N VAL A 60 -6.29 -14.29 0.30
CA VAL A 60 -5.52 -13.28 -0.45
C VAL A 60 -6.28 -12.82 -1.68
N SER A 61 -5.78 -11.80 -2.36
CA SER A 61 -6.35 -11.39 -3.65
C SER A 61 -6.00 -12.40 -4.76
N PRO A 62 -6.79 -12.50 -5.84
CA PRO A 62 -6.49 -13.39 -6.96
C PRO A 62 -5.10 -13.18 -7.58
N VAL A 63 -4.60 -11.94 -7.58
CA VAL A 63 -3.28 -11.59 -8.10
C VAL A 63 -2.15 -12.16 -7.22
N GLU A 64 -2.40 -12.28 -5.93
CA GLU A 64 -1.40 -12.77 -4.94
C GLU A 64 -1.35 -14.29 -4.85
N THR A 65 -2.29 -15.00 -5.46
CA THR A 65 -2.31 -16.49 -5.44
C THR A 65 -1.03 -17.08 -6.02
N ALA A 66 -0.46 -16.47 -7.05
CA ALA A 66 0.80 -16.89 -7.65
C ALA A 66 1.99 -16.82 -6.67
N LEU A 67 1.94 -15.90 -5.69
CA LEU A 67 2.99 -15.70 -4.69
C LEU A 67 2.99 -16.83 -3.63
N LEU A 68 1.89 -17.57 -3.50
CA LEU A 68 1.71 -18.62 -2.50
C LEU A 68 1.94 -20.04 -3.04
N THR A 69 2.42 -20.20 -4.27
CA THR A 69 2.59 -21.50 -4.94
C THR A 69 3.48 -22.47 -4.12
N HIS A 70 4.49 -21.95 -3.41
CA HIS A 70 5.39 -22.73 -2.56
C HIS A 70 5.12 -22.56 -1.06
N SER A 71 3.93 -22.11 -0.69
CA SER A 71 3.56 -21.87 0.71
C SER A 71 3.26 -23.18 1.46
N PRO A 72 3.35 -23.17 2.80
CA PRO A 72 3.01 -24.34 3.64
C PRO A 72 1.50 -24.63 3.69
N PHE A 73 0.68 -23.83 3.03
CA PHE A 73 -0.76 -23.95 3.02
C PHE A 73 -1.28 -25.02 2.04
N VAL A 74 -2.48 -25.50 2.29
CA VAL A 74 -3.27 -26.29 1.33
C VAL A 74 -4.22 -25.34 0.59
N THR A 75 -4.12 -25.34 -0.72
CA THR A 75 -5.02 -24.54 -1.56
C THR A 75 -6.38 -25.22 -1.64
N VAL A 76 -7.43 -24.48 -1.34
CA VAL A 76 -8.83 -24.92 -1.45
C VAL A 76 -9.54 -24.04 -2.46
N HIS A 77 -10.12 -24.66 -3.46
CA HIS A 77 -10.92 -23.98 -4.48
C HIS A 77 -12.41 -24.15 -4.16
N SER A 78 -13.16 -23.05 -4.16
CA SER A 78 -14.60 -23.02 -4.02
C SER A 78 -15.15 -22.16 -5.13
N HIS A 79 -16.17 -22.61 -5.86
CA HIS A 79 -16.82 -22.03 -7.06
C HIS A 79 -16.15 -20.79 -7.68
N ASP A 80 -16.01 -19.69 -6.93
CA ASP A 80 -15.43 -18.42 -7.42
C ASP A 80 -14.26 -17.87 -6.58
N SER A 81 -13.76 -18.65 -5.60
CA SER A 81 -12.74 -18.18 -4.69
C SER A 81 -11.71 -19.24 -4.36
N THR A 82 -10.46 -18.80 -4.24
CA THR A 82 -9.35 -19.61 -3.76
C THR A 82 -8.94 -19.12 -2.38
N PHE A 83 -8.86 -20.02 -1.41
CA PHE A 83 -8.34 -19.74 -0.08
C PHE A 83 -7.32 -20.79 0.34
N TYR A 84 -6.51 -20.44 1.31
CA TYR A 84 -5.35 -21.21 1.74
C TYR A 84 -5.56 -21.68 3.17
N LYS A 85 -5.71 -23.01 3.34
CA LYS A 85 -5.99 -23.64 4.63
C LYS A 85 -4.71 -24.16 5.28
N LYS A 86 -4.57 -23.95 6.59
CA LYS A 86 -3.52 -24.58 7.38
C LYS A 86 -3.87 -26.04 7.66
N ASP A 87 -3.01 -26.96 7.25
CA ASP A 87 -3.18 -28.40 7.49
C ASP A 87 -1.94 -28.98 8.17
N VAL A 88 -2.14 -29.54 9.36
CA VAL A 88 -1.08 -30.13 10.21
C VAL A 88 -0.39 -31.32 9.53
N HIS A 89 -1.11 -32.07 8.70
CA HIS A 89 -0.56 -33.24 8.05
C HIS A 89 0.43 -32.89 6.95
N LYS A 90 0.18 -31.82 6.19
CA LYS A 90 1.07 -31.34 5.15
C LYS A 90 2.32 -30.68 5.74
N THR A 91 2.20 -29.98 6.86
CA THR A 91 3.32 -29.34 7.55
C THR A 91 4.35 -30.35 8.05
N LYS A 92 3.89 -31.51 8.55
CA LYS A 92 4.77 -32.62 8.97
C LYS A 92 5.50 -33.30 7.80
N ALA A 93 4.87 -33.36 6.63
CA ALA A 93 5.48 -33.93 5.43
C ALA A 93 6.59 -33.02 4.86
N VAL A 94 6.38 -31.69 4.83
CA VAL A 94 7.39 -30.75 4.38
C VAL A 94 8.58 -30.68 5.34
N GLN A 95 8.35 -30.69 6.64
CA GLN A 95 9.42 -30.75 7.64
C GLN A 95 10.20 -32.04 7.61
N LYS A 96 9.57 -33.18 7.25
CA LYS A 96 10.24 -34.47 7.09
C LYS A 96 11.09 -34.51 5.82
N ALA A 97 10.64 -33.89 4.74
CA ALA A 97 11.39 -33.75 3.49
C ALA A 97 12.61 -32.83 3.66
N ALA A 98 12.46 -31.70 4.36
CA ALA A 98 13.56 -30.78 4.64
C ALA A 98 14.65 -31.42 5.52
N LYS A 99 14.29 -32.26 6.50
CA LYS A 99 15.25 -33.00 7.34
C LYS A 99 15.93 -34.17 6.60
N HIS A 100 15.40 -34.63 5.47
CA HIS A 100 16.02 -35.69 4.68
C HIS A 100 17.03 -35.14 3.67
N VAL A 101 16.87 -33.87 3.24
CA VAL A 101 17.81 -33.17 2.34
C VAL A 101 19.11 -32.76 3.05
N GLU A 102 19.09 -32.57 4.37
CA GLU A 102 20.28 -32.22 5.16
C GLU A 102 21.22 -33.40 5.44
N LYS A 103 20.84 -34.65 5.08
CA LYS A 103 21.65 -35.83 5.33
C LYS A 103 22.36 -36.45 4.12
N GLU A 104 22.15 -35.94 2.93
CA GLU A 104 22.90 -36.38 1.75
C GLU A 104 23.81 -35.23 1.26
N SER A 105 24.95 -35.13 1.91
CA SER A 105 26.09 -34.36 1.38
C SER A 105 26.70 -35.13 0.21
N ILE A 106 26.44 -34.73 -1.00
CA ILE A 106 27.12 -35.19 -2.20
C ILE A 106 28.54 -34.65 -2.17
N PRO A 107 29.59 -35.48 -2.25
CA PRO A 107 30.96 -35.00 -2.26
C PRO A 107 31.26 -34.32 -3.60
N CYS A 108 31.74 -33.07 -3.49
CA CYS A 108 32.24 -32.29 -4.60
C CYS A 108 33.48 -32.95 -5.22
N PRO A 109 33.55 -33.23 -6.51
CA PRO A 109 34.76 -33.76 -7.13
C PRO A 109 35.84 -32.66 -7.17
N SER A 110 36.98 -32.96 -6.54
CA SER A 110 38.20 -32.18 -6.55
C SER A 110 38.83 -32.14 -7.94
N ILE A 111 38.99 -30.96 -8.50
CA ILE A 111 39.77 -30.72 -9.72
C ILE A 111 41.23 -30.47 -9.31
N PRO A 112 42.22 -31.17 -9.91
CA PRO A 112 43.64 -30.97 -9.58
C PRO A 112 44.16 -29.64 -10.12
N PRO A 113 45.17 -29.04 -9.46
CA PRO A 113 45.75 -27.79 -9.92
C PRO A 113 46.76 -28.03 -11.05
N GLU A 114 46.45 -27.53 -12.23
CA GLU A 114 47.39 -27.49 -13.34
C GLU A 114 48.20 -26.20 -13.34
N THR A 115 49.49 -26.34 -13.16
CA THR A 115 50.52 -25.33 -13.17
C THR A 115 50.75 -24.78 -14.58
N ALA A 116 50.52 -23.50 -14.78
CA ALA A 116 51.12 -22.79 -15.94
C ALA A 116 51.63 -21.40 -15.49
N LYS A 117 52.94 -21.33 -15.33
CA LYS A 117 53.69 -20.08 -15.31
C LYS A 117 53.57 -19.36 -16.65
N ARG A 118 53.16 -18.08 -16.65
CA ARG A 118 53.67 -17.10 -17.65
C ARG A 118 53.46 -15.64 -17.19
N ARG A 119 54.64 -15.06 -16.95
CA ARG A 119 55.12 -13.70 -17.27
C ARG A 119 54.20 -12.49 -17.01
N ARG A 120 54.69 -11.72 -16.07
CA ARG A 120 54.40 -10.32 -15.77
C ARG A 120 54.98 -9.43 -16.89
N PRO A 121 54.26 -8.43 -17.36
CA PRO A 121 54.88 -7.18 -17.75
C PRO A 121 54.57 -6.04 -16.80
N GLU A 122 55.53 -5.16 -16.77
CA GLU A 122 55.76 -4.07 -15.85
C GLU A 122 54.70 -2.97 -15.81
N LYS A 123 54.69 -2.30 -14.65
CA LYS A 123 53.96 -1.05 -14.39
C LYS A 123 54.49 0.10 -15.26
N PRO A 124 53.63 1.04 -15.57
CA PRO A 124 53.98 2.44 -15.44
C PRO A 124 53.25 3.14 -14.31
N SER A 125 54.00 3.95 -13.68
CA SER A 125 53.81 4.90 -12.59
C SER A 125 52.50 5.69 -12.58
N ARG A 126 52.04 5.87 -11.34
CA ARG A 126 51.13 6.91 -10.80
C ARG A 126 51.43 8.33 -11.42
N PRO A 127 50.46 9.26 -11.45
CA PRO A 127 49.75 9.67 -10.24
C PRO A 127 48.29 10.08 -10.45
N ALA A 128 47.69 10.30 -9.34
CA ALA A 128 46.66 11.27 -9.04
C ALA A 128 45.20 10.80 -8.84
N ARG A 129 44.82 11.07 -7.61
CA ARG A 129 43.47 11.35 -7.14
C ARG A 129 42.46 10.20 -7.19
N LEU A 130 42.45 9.46 -6.09
CA LEU A 130 41.21 9.00 -5.53
C LEU A 130 40.30 10.24 -5.37
N ALA A 131 39.45 10.46 -6.34
CA ALA A 131 38.25 11.20 -6.09
C ALA A 131 37.43 10.31 -5.13
N GLU A 132 37.41 10.72 -3.87
CA GLU A 132 36.38 10.30 -2.93
C GLU A 132 35.05 10.39 -3.67
N LEU A 133 34.45 9.25 -3.91
CA LEU A 133 33.01 9.18 -4.21
C LEU A 133 32.32 9.74 -2.98
N LYS A 134 32.16 11.07 -2.97
CA LYS A 134 31.23 11.73 -2.07
C LYS A 134 29.93 10.94 -2.19
N LYS A 135 29.47 10.38 -1.07
CA LYS A 135 28.07 10.02 -0.88
C LYS A 135 27.26 11.17 -1.48
N PRO A 136 26.17 10.88 -2.21
CA PRO A 136 25.31 11.96 -2.65
C PRO A 136 25.00 12.80 -1.41
N GLU A 137 25.41 14.07 -1.45
CA GLU A 137 25.05 15.07 -0.46
C GLU A 137 23.56 14.87 -0.19
N GLU A 138 23.21 14.60 1.07
CA GLU A 138 21.85 14.80 1.52
C GLU A 138 21.56 16.27 1.25
N ALA A 139 20.98 16.54 0.10
CA ALA A 139 20.42 17.85 -0.19
C ALA A 139 19.55 18.18 1.02
N GLU A 140 19.80 19.30 1.67
CA GLU A 140 19.05 19.75 2.85
C GLU A 140 17.57 19.73 2.46
N ARG A 141 16.86 18.67 2.90
CA ARG A 141 15.45 18.52 2.62
C ARG A 141 14.71 19.63 3.31
N THR A 142 13.82 20.25 2.60
CA THR A 142 12.93 21.23 3.23
C THR A 142 12.12 20.56 4.34
N PRO A 143 11.72 21.27 5.39
CA PRO A 143 10.89 20.72 6.47
C PRO A 143 9.60 20.07 5.94
N TYR A 144 9.07 20.54 4.82
CA TYR A 144 7.94 19.94 4.11
C TYR A 144 8.31 18.58 3.50
N GLU A 145 9.44 18.49 2.80
CA GLU A 145 9.91 17.23 2.19
C GLU A 145 10.22 16.16 3.24
N GLU A 146 10.74 16.56 4.42
CA GLU A 146 10.93 15.66 5.55
C GLU A 146 9.59 15.12 6.04
N ALA A 147 8.60 15.99 6.25
CA ALA A 147 7.27 15.59 6.68
C ALA A 147 6.56 14.70 5.64
N ALA A 148 6.69 15.03 4.36
CA ALA A 148 6.16 14.21 3.27
C ALA A 148 6.85 12.83 3.18
N ALA A 149 8.14 12.76 3.48
CA ALA A 149 8.86 11.49 3.55
C ALA A 149 8.41 10.63 4.74
N LEU A 150 8.15 11.23 5.90
CA LEU A 150 7.60 10.57 7.08
C LEU A 150 6.17 10.06 6.81
N TYR A 151 5.32 10.88 6.20
CA TYR A 151 3.98 10.48 5.78
C TYR A 151 4.00 9.25 4.88
N ARG A 152 4.86 9.25 3.84
CA ARG A 152 5.00 8.10 2.92
C ARG A 152 5.50 6.83 3.60
N LYS A 153 6.23 6.95 4.72
CA LYS A 153 6.68 5.83 5.55
C LYS A 153 5.61 5.37 6.56
N GLY A 154 4.46 6.03 6.65
CA GLY A 154 3.42 5.75 7.64
C GLY A 154 3.74 6.25 9.05
N LEU A 155 4.80 7.04 9.21
CA LEU A 155 5.21 7.63 10.49
C LEU A 155 4.42 8.93 10.74
N TYR A 156 3.11 8.76 10.94
CA TYR A 156 2.18 9.89 11.04
C TYR A 156 2.41 10.79 12.26
N PRO A 157 2.74 10.28 13.47
CA PRO A 157 3.02 11.14 14.62
C PRO A 157 4.23 12.06 14.38
N GLU A 158 5.30 11.53 13.81
CA GLU A 158 6.52 12.30 13.51
C GLU A 158 6.27 13.32 12.38
N ALA A 159 5.47 12.94 11.38
CA ALA A 159 5.04 13.84 10.32
C ALA A 159 4.19 14.98 10.87
N GLU A 160 3.29 14.70 11.82
CA GLU A 160 2.49 15.69 12.50
C GLU A 160 3.35 16.71 13.24
N ASP A 161 4.31 16.27 14.03
CA ASP A 161 5.21 17.14 14.79
C ASP A 161 6.01 18.07 13.87
N ARG A 162 6.49 17.56 12.73
CA ARG A 162 7.20 18.36 11.73
C ARG A 162 6.30 19.40 11.08
N LEU A 163 5.08 19.01 10.72
CA LEU A 163 4.12 19.92 10.10
C LEU A 163 3.60 20.98 11.07
N ARG A 164 3.36 20.64 12.34
CA ARG A 164 3.00 21.62 13.37
C ARG A 164 4.08 22.69 13.50
N LYS A 165 5.36 22.30 13.58
CA LYS A 165 6.49 23.24 13.62
C LYS A 165 6.61 24.07 12.36
N LEU A 166 6.44 23.47 11.18
CA LEU A 166 6.48 24.17 9.91
C LEU A 166 5.40 25.26 9.84
N ILE A 167 4.17 24.91 10.19
CA ILE A 167 3.02 25.81 10.15
C ILE A 167 3.15 26.94 11.19
N SER A 168 3.61 26.64 12.41
CA SER A 168 3.81 27.65 13.46
C SER A 168 4.93 28.64 13.09
N ASN A 169 5.92 28.23 12.31
CA ASN A 169 7.03 29.06 11.85
C ASN A 169 6.72 29.84 10.55
N GLY A 170 5.45 29.96 10.18
CA GLY A 170 5.02 30.72 9.00
C GLY A 170 5.04 29.93 7.68
N GLY A 171 5.38 28.65 7.71
CA GLY A 171 5.34 27.75 6.54
C GLY A 171 3.91 27.25 6.21
N ARG A 172 2.88 28.01 6.58
CA ARG A 172 1.50 27.70 6.27
C ARG A 172 1.21 28.02 4.80
N ASN A 173 1.34 27.03 3.96
CA ASN A 173 0.95 27.08 2.55
C ASN A 173 -0.06 25.96 2.25
N GLN A 174 -0.61 25.97 1.04
CA GLN A 174 -1.60 25.01 0.61
C GLN A 174 -1.12 23.56 0.75
N GLU A 175 0.10 23.26 0.32
CA GLU A 175 0.67 21.91 0.35
C GLU A 175 0.85 21.40 1.78
N SER A 176 1.36 22.26 2.68
CA SER A 176 1.52 21.92 4.10
C SER A 176 0.17 21.70 4.79
N CYS A 177 -0.85 22.48 4.46
CA CYS A 177 -2.21 22.31 5.00
C CYS A 177 -2.87 21.00 4.52
N VAL A 178 -2.75 20.68 3.23
CA VAL A 178 -3.26 19.41 2.67
C VAL A 178 -2.57 18.22 3.32
N LEU A 179 -1.24 18.23 3.39
CA LEU A 179 -0.49 17.14 3.99
C LEU A 179 -0.81 16.98 5.47
N PHE A 180 -0.98 18.09 6.19
CA PHE A 180 -1.32 18.06 7.62
C PHE A 180 -2.72 17.48 7.86
N ALA A 181 -3.72 17.91 7.08
CA ALA A 181 -5.06 17.34 7.16
C ALA A 181 -5.06 15.83 6.85
N ARG A 182 -4.27 15.38 5.86
CA ARG A 182 -4.10 13.94 5.57
C ARG A 182 -3.44 13.19 6.72
N VAL A 183 -2.40 13.73 7.32
CA VAL A 183 -1.71 13.13 8.48
C VAL A 183 -2.69 12.95 9.65
N LEU A 184 -3.47 13.98 9.97
CA LEU A 184 -4.47 13.93 11.03
C LEU A 184 -5.58 12.91 10.74
N ALA A 185 -6.07 12.88 9.50
CA ALA A 185 -7.10 11.92 9.08
C ALA A 185 -6.60 10.48 9.21
N ASN A 186 -5.34 10.19 8.79
CA ASN A 186 -4.74 8.87 8.92
C ASN A 186 -4.49 8.44 10.37
N GLN A 187 -4.41 9.39 11.30
CA GLN A 187 -4.35 9.11 12.74
C GLN A 187 -5.74 8.96 13.39
N GLY A 188 -6.81 9.09 12.61
CA GLY A 188 -8.18 9.07 13.13
C GLY A 188 -8.62 10.34 13.86
N LYS A 189 -7.81 11.42 13.82
CA LYS A 189 -8.14 12.73 14.38
C LYS A 189 -9.04 13.52 13.43
N LEU A 190 -10.21 12.95 13.12
CA LEU A 190 -11.07 13.42 12.03
C LEU A 190 -11.62 14.84 12.27
N ASP A 191 -11.93 15.20 13.51
CA ASP A 191 -12.46 16.53 13.84
C ASP A 191 -11.41 17.62 13.63
N GLU A 192 -10.16 17.37 14.05
CA GLU A 192 -9.04 18.30 13.81
C GLU A 192 -8.73 18.38 12.31
N ALA A 193 -8.68 17.24 11.61
CA ALA A 193 -8.46 17.17 10.17
C ALA A 193 -9.52 17.99 9.40
N ARG A 194 -10.78 17.84 9.79
CA ARG A 194 -11.90 18.60 9.23
C ARG A 194 -11.73 20.10 9.43
N GLY A 195 -11.52 20.54 10.68
CA GLY A 195 -11.33 21.97 10.99
C GLY A 195 -10.19 22.58 10.16
N PHE A 196 -9.06 21.86 10.08
CA PHE A 196 -7.91 22.33 9.30
C PHE A 196 -8.20 22.39 7.80
N CYS A 197 -8.94 21.41 7.29
CA CYS A 197 -9.33 21.36 5.89
C CYS A 197 -10.37 22.46 5.55
N GLU A 198 -11.35 22.69 6.42
CA GLU A 198 -12.35 23.77 6.26
C GLU A 198 -11.69 25.16 6.24
N GLU A 199 -10.74 25.41 7.15
CA GLU A 199 -9.96 26.65 7.12
C GLU A 199 -9.15 26.81 5.82
N ALA A 200 -8.52 25.72 5.36
CA ALA A 200 -7.78 25.76 4.10
C ALA A 200 -8.70 26.02 2.90
N VAL A 201 -9.91 25.44 2.88
CA VAL A 201 -10.94 25.70 1.87
C VAL A 201 -11.42 27.14 1.92
N LEU A 202 -11.53 27.75 3.10
CA LEU A 202 -11.89 29.16 3.23
C LEU A 202 -10.80 30.09 2.67
N ALA A 203 -9.54 29.72 2.84
CA ALA A 203 -8.39 30.47 2.31
C ALA A 203 -8.26 30.32 0.79
N ASP A 204 -8.54 29.15 0.24
CA ASP A 204 -8.51 28.86 -1.20
C ASP A 204 -9.76 28.09 -1.64
N LYS A 205 -10.80 28.84 -1.97
CA LYS A 205 -12.12 28.28 -2.37
C LYS A 205 -12.09 27.64 -3.76
N CYS A 206 -11.08 27.92 -4.56
CA CYS A 206 -10.97 27.42 -5.94
C CYS A 206 -10.13 26.16 -6.06
N ASN A 207 -9.78 25.54 -4.96
CA ASN A 207 -8.96 24.35 -4.93
C ASN A 207 -9.80 23.06 -4.92
N ALA A 208 -9.84 22.37 -6.04
CA ALA A 208 -10.56 21.11 -6.18
C ALA A 208 -10.04 20.01 -5.22
N HIS A 209 -8.73 19.97 -4.97
CA HIS A 209 -8.10 18.97 -4.10
C HIS A 209 -8.48 19.15 -2.63
N LEU A 210 -8.61 20.41 -2.15
CA LEU A 210 -9.08 20.67 -0.79
C LEU A 210 -10.54 20.23 -0.59
N HIS A 211 -11.39 20.50 -1.58
CA HIS A 211 -12.78 20.05 -1.53
C HIS A 211 -12.89 18.51 -1.58
N TYR A 212 -12.03 17.84 -2.34
CA TYR A 212 -11.96 16.40 -2.35
C TYR A 212 -11.48 15.84 -1.00
N LEU A 213 -10.43 16.41 -0.42
CA LEU A 213 -9.92 16.01 0.90
C LEU A 213 -10.97 16.21 2.00
N LEU A 214 -11.67 17.35 1.99
CA LEU A 214 -12.77 17.59 2.92
C LEU A 214 -13.87 16.53 2.78
N ALA A 215 -14.19 16.16 1.55
CA ALA A 215 -15.18 15.13 1.29
C ALA A 215 -14.77 13.75 1.82
N THR A 216 -13.50 13.36 1.69
CA THR A 216 -13.00 12.10 2.24
C THR A 216 -13.05 12.08 3.77
N ILE A 217 -12.71 13.18 4.43
CA ILE A 217 -12.82 13.31 5.89
C ILE A 217 -14.29 13.20 6.34
N LEU A 218 -15.20 13.90 5.66
CA LEU A 218 -16.64 13.85 5.96
C LEU A 218 -17.25 12.45 5.72
N GLU A 219 -16.74 11.71 4.72
CA GLU A 219 -17.15 10.34 4.46
C GLU A 219 -16.74 9.41 5.61
N GLU A 220 -15.54 9.55 6.14
CA GLU A 220 -15.06 8.81 7.32
C GLU A 220 -15.89 9.15 8.58
N GLN A 221 -16.32 10.40 8.72
CA GLN A 221 -17.25 10.86 9.77
C GLN A 221 -18.70 10.40 9.54
N LYS A 222 -18.99 9.70 8.42
CA LYS A 222 -20.33 9.25 8.01
C LYS A 222 -21.30 10.40 7.67
N GLU A 223 -20.76 11.58 7.39
CA GLU A 223 -21.51 12.75 6.93
C GLU A 223 -21.67 12.74 5.39
N GLY A 224 -22.40 11.78 4.86
CA GLY A 224 -22.51 11.51 3.43
C GLY A 224 -23.06 12.68 2.60
N ASP A 225 -23.96 13.50 3.15
CA ASP A 225 -24.51 14.68 2.43
C ASP A 225 -23.49 15.80 2.33
N GLY A 226 -22.71 16.04 3.41
CA GLY A 226 -21.59 16.99 3.40
C GLY A 226 -20.49 16.56 2.43
N ALA A 227 -20.12 15.28 2.45
CA ALA A 227 -19.16 14.69 1.52
C ALA A 227 -19.61 14.86 0.06
N ARG A 228 -20.89 14.56 -0.24
CA ARG A 228 -21.46 14.75 -1.57
C ARG A 228 -21.42 16.21 -2.04
N ALA A 229 -21.73 17.16 -1.16
CA ALA A 229 -21.67 18.58 -1.47
C ALA A 229 -20.24 19.02 -1.81
N SER A 230 -19.26 18.58 -1.02
CA SER A 230 -17.84 18.89 -1.24
C SER A 230 -17.30 18.26 -2.53
N LEU A 231 -17.66 17.00 -2.84
CA LEU A 231 -17.30 16.36 -4.10
C LEU A 231 -17.87 17.06 -5.32
N LYS A 232 -19.12 17.54 -5.24
CA LYS A 232 -19.72 18.34 -6.33
C LYS A 232 -18.97 19.65 -6.54
N LYS A 233 -18.51 20.30 -5.48
CA LYS A 233 -17.66 21.50 -5.59
C LYS A 233 -16.32 21.17 -6.24
N ALA A 234 -15.66 20.07 -5.85
CA ALA A 234 -14.44 19.61 -6.48
C ALA A 234 -14.63 19.40 -7.99
N LEU A 235 -15.71 18.74 -8.41
CA LEU A 235 -16.03 18.52 -9.83
C LEU A 235 -16.50 19.79 -10.58
N TYR A 236 -17.02 20.78 -9.89
CA TYR A 236 -17.30 22.07 -10.49
C TYR A 236 -16.01 22.81 -10.88
N LEU A 237 -14.98 22.66 -10.04
CA LEU A 237 -13.67 23.27 -10.24
C LEU A 237 -12.80 22.46 -11.23
N ASP A 238 -12.81 21.15 -11.12
CA ASP A 238 -12.13 20.23 -12.04
C ASP A 238 -13.07 19.11 -12.47
N ARG A 239 -13.58 19.20 -13.69
CA ARG A 239 -14.49 18.22 -14.28
C ARG A 239 -13.84 16.86 -14.55
N ASN A 240 -12.52 16.83 -14.68
CA ASN A 240 -11.76 15.63 -14.98
C ASN A 240 -11.15 14.99 -13.73
N PHE A 241 -11.55 15.43 -12.53
CA PHE A 241 -11.05 14.87 -11.29
C PHE A 241 -11.55 13.44 -11.08
N VAL A 242 -10.74 12.48 -11.51
CA VAL A 242 -11.06 11.04 -11.52
C VAL A 242 -11.57 10.54 -10.16
N LEU A 243 -10.83 10.85 -9.09
CA LEU A 243 -11.16 10.35 -7.75
C LEU A 243 -12.45 10.95 -7.18
N ALA A 244 -12.76 12.20 -7.52
CA ALA A 244 -14.02 12.83 -7.09
C ALA A 244 -15.23 12.18 -7.77
N HIS A 245 -15.13 11.83 -9.05
CA HIS A 245 -16.15 11.03 -9.74
C HIS A 245 -16.27 9.64 -9.13
N PHE A 246 -15.16 8.97 -8.87
CA PHE A 246 -15.16 7.64 -8.26
C PHE A 246 -15.79 7.64 -6.85
N ALA A 247 -15.46 8.63 -6.02
CA ALA A 247 -16.06 8.80 -4.69
C ALA A 247 -17.57 9.06 -4.77
N LEU A 248 -18.03 9.94 -5.68
CA LEU A 248 -19.47 10.16 -5.89
C LEU A 248 -20.20 8.94 -6.38
N ALA A 249 -19.59 8.12 -7.23
CA ALA A 249 -20.16 6.85 -7.67
C ALA A 249 -20.37 5.93 -6.47
N ASN A 250 -19.36 5.75 -5.61
CA ASN A 250 -19.45 4.92 -4.42
C ASN A 250 -20.49 5.43 -3.40
N LEU A 251 -20.53 6.73 -3.13
CA LEU A 251 -21.57 7.33 -2.29
C LEU A 251 -22.98 7.13 -2.86
N SER A 252 -23.12 7.16 -4.18
CA SER A 252 -24.39 6.93 -4.85
C SER A 252 -24.82 5.47 -4.75
N LEU A 253 -23.88 4.51 -4.86
CA LEU A 253 -24.16 3.08 -4.63
C LEU A 253 -24.64 2.84 -3.19
N ARG A 254 -23.96 3.37 -2.19
CA ARG A 254 -24.36 3.24 -0.77
C ARG A 254 -25.75 3.84 -0.51
N SER A 255 -26.10 4.90 -1.24
CA SER A 255 -27.41 5.57 -1.18
C SER A 255 -28.46 4.93 -2.10
N ARG A 256 -28.16 3.79 -2.74
CA ARG A 256 -29.03 3.10 -3.72
C ARG A 256 -29.45 3.95 -4.92
N LYS A 257 -28.68 5.00 -5.25
CA LYS A 257 -28.91 5.86 -6.41
C LYS A 257 -28.14 5.33 -7.62
N MET A 258 -28.60 4.22 -8.20
CA MET A 258 -27.90 3.47 -9.23
C MET A 258 -27.63 4.29 -10.51
N ALA A 259 -28.59 5.13 -10.92
CA ALA A 259 -28.43 5.99 -12.11
C ALA A 259 -27.27 6.98 -11.95
N ASP A 260 -27.15 7.62 -10.78
CA ASP A 260 -26.06 8.55 -10.47
C ASP A 260 -24.72 7.80 -10.40
N ALA A 261 -24.70 6.61 -9.79
CA ALA A 261 -23.50 5.79 -9.71
C ALA A 261 -22.97 5.42 -11.10
N ARG A 262 -23.85 4.92 -11.98
CA ARG A 262 -23.50 4.59 -13.37
C ARG A 262 -22.95 5.79 -14.14
N LYS A 263 -23.59 6.94 -14.00
CA LYS A 263 -23.13 8.18 -14.63
C LYS A 263 -21.70 8.52 -14.22
N HIS A 264 -21.42 8.49 -12.92
CA HIS A 264 -20.09 8.84 -12.43
C HIS A 264 -19.03 7.78 -12.78
N PHE A 265 -19.34 6.47 -12.75
CA PHE A 265 -18.42 5.45 -13.24
C PHE A 265 -18.16 5.54 -14.75
N SER A 266 -19.16 5.94 -15.54
CA SER A 266 -18.97 6.19 -16.97
C SER A 266 -18.00 7.34 -17.20
N ASN A 267 -18.15 8.43 -16.46
CA ASN A 267 -17.21 9.57 -16.52
C ASN A 267 -15.79 9.16 -16.16
N VAL A 268 -15.61 8.36 -15.09
CA VAL A 268 -14.27 7.83 -14.73
C VAL A 268 -13.69 7.02 -15.88
N THR A 269 -14.48 6.13 -16.48
CA THR A 269 -14.01 5.28 -17.60
C THR A 269 -13.61 6.13 -18.81
N GLU A 270 -14.38 7.18 -19.12
CA GLU A 270 -14.10 8.11 -20.20
C GLU A 270 -12.79 8.86 -19.95
N ILE A 271 -12.61 9.44 -18.74
CA ILE A 271 -11.39 10.16 -18.39
C ILE A 271 -10.18 9.22 -18.43
N LEU A 272 -10.31 7.98 -17.90
CA LEU A 272 -9.24 7.00 -17.89
C LEU A 272 -8.83 6.53 -19.28
N SER A 273 -9.69 6.68 -20.30
CA SER A 273 -9.33 6.36 -21.69
C SER A 273 -8.18 7.22 -22.21
N GLY A 274 -7.94 8.38 -21.62
CA GLY A 274 -6.81 9.26 -21.93
C GLY A 274 -5.49 8.89 -21.20
N TYR A 275 -5.51 7.95 -20.26
CA TYR A 275 -4.35 7.50 -19.48
C TYR A 275 -3.81 6.18 -20.03
N LYS A 276 -2.50 5.95 -19.89
CA LYS A 276 -1.93 4.62 -20.06
C LYS A 276 -2.21 3.75 -18.83
N PRO A 277 -2.35 2.43 -18.97
CA PRO A 277 -2.68 1.55 -17.82
C PRO A 277 -1.73 1.67 -16.63
N GLY A 278 -0.45 2.00 -16.88
CA GLY A 278 0.58 2.19 -15.84
C GLY A 278 0.64 3.60 -15.23
N ASP A 279 -0.09 4.57 -15.76
CA ASP A 279 -0.07 5.93 -15.25
C ASP A 279 -0.73 5.98 -13.87
N ILE A 280 -0.08 6.66 -12.93
CA ILE A 280 -0.61 6.86 -11.57
C ILE A 280 -1.66 7.98 -11.62
N ILE A 281 -2.82 7.71 -11.05
CA ILE A 281 -3.88 8.72 -10.91
C ILE A 281 -3.44 9.75 -9.86
N PRO A 282 -3.51 11.04 -10.16
CA PRO A 282 -3.23 12.09 -9.19
C PRO A 282 -4.03 11.90 -7.88
N GLU A 283 -3.43 12.18 -6.75
CA GLU A 283 -4.03 12.09 -5.41
C GLU A 283 -4.48 10.68 -4.95
N SER A 284 -4.14 9.63 -5.69
CA SER A 284 -4.60 8.26 -5.44
C SER A 284 -3.69 7.43 -4.53
N ASP A 285 -2.61 8.01 -3.99
CA ASP A 285 -1.58 7.30 -3.22
C ASP A 285 -1.02 6.05 -3.97
N GLY A 286 -0.90 6.17 -5.31
CA GLY A 286 -0.24 5.18 -6.15
C GLY A 286 -1.16 4.23 -6.94
N ILE A 287 -2.48 4.48 -6.97
CA ILE A 287 -3.39 3.69 -7.82
C ILE A 287 -3.14 4.01 -9.29
N THR A 288 -2.93 2.98 -10.11
CA THR A 288 -2.78 3.14 -11.55
C THR A 288 -4.13 3.19 -12.28
N ALA A 289 -4.15 3.82 -13.45
CA ALA A 289 -5.34 3.92 -14.30
C ALA A 289 -5.89 2.54 -14.69
N GLY A 290 -5.01 1.59 -15.02
CA GLY A 290 -5.40 0.21 -15.30
C GLY A 290 -6.10 -0.43 -14.09
N ARG A 291 -5.54 -0.27 -12.90
CA ARG A 291 -6.12 -0.83 -11.68
C ARG A 291 -7.49 -0.24 -11.36
N LEU A 292 -7.64 1.08 -11.50
CA LEU A 292 -8.94 1.73 -11.27
C LEU A 292 -9.98 1.26 -12.31
N SER A 293 -9.58 1.07 -13.56
CA SER A 293 -10.45 0.54 -14.62
C SER A 293 -10.92 -0.88 -14.31
N GLU A 294 -10.06 -1.75 -13.80
CA GLU A 294 -10.44 -3.11 -13.36
C GLU A 294 -11.47 -3.07 -12.25
N ILE A 295 -11.25 -2.21 -11.23
CA ILE A 295 -12.19 -2.04 -10.11
C ILE A 295 -13.58 -1.65 -10.64
N ILE A 296 -13.65 -0.68 -11.56
CA ILE A 296 -14.93 -0.25 -12.15
C ILE A 296 -15.57 -1.37 -12.99
N GLY A 297 -14.76 -2.12 -13.73
CA GLY A 297 -15.22 -3.28 -14.51
C GLY A 297 -15.95 -4.32 -13.66
N THR A 298 -15.46 -4.61 -12.46
CA THR A 298 -16.09 -5.56 -11.53
C THR A 298 -17.48 -5.10 -11.06
N PHE A 299 -17.69 -3.79 -10.90
CA PHE A 299 -19.01 -3.25 -10.55
C PHE A 299 -20.02 -3.39 -11.71
N ARG A 300 -19.58 -3.14 -12.95
CA ARG A 300 -20.47 -3.30 -14.13
C ARG A 300 -20.93 -4.75 -14.31
N MET A 301 -20.06 -5.72 -14.09
CA MET A 301 -20.40 -7.15 -14.21
C MET A 301 -21.45 -7.60 -13.17
N ARG A 302 -21.34 -7.07 -11.93
CA ARG A 302 -22.31 -7.39 -10.86
C ARG A 302 -23.70 -6.82 -11.06
N GLU A 303 -23.85 -5.76 -11.85
CA GLU A 303 -25.15 -5.15 -12.15
C GLU A 303 -25.86 -5.82 -13.33
N MET A 304 -25.16 -6.63 -14.12
CA MET A 304 -25.71 -7.34 -15.28
C MET A 304 -26.13 -8.77 -14.94
N SER A 305 -25.85 -9.25 -13.72
CA SER A 305 -26.27 -10.56 -13.19
C SER A 305 -27.39 -10.41 -12.19
#